data_05afae255c8d262d1215c75f9e4c871a
#
_entry.id   05afae255c8d262d1215c75f9e4c871a
#
_cell.length_a   1.000
_cell.length_b   1.000
_cell.length_c   1.000
_cell.angle_alpha   90.00
_cell.angle_beta   90.00
_cell.angle_gamma   90.00
#
_symmetry.space_group_name_H-M   'P 1'
#
loop_
_entity.id
_entity.type
_entity.pdbx_description
1 polymer ?
#
loop_
_entity_poly.entity_id
_entity_poly.type
_entity_poly.pdbx_seq_one_letter_code
_entity_poly.pdbx_strand_id
1 'polypeptide(L)'
;MESRNRILYVSVKTNGSRVRIIYTEEQTALQNREKIKEIYDRQVDRVYRTAMVFMKNSQDAEDIVQSVFLTLIEKGIQFDTPEHEKAWFIVTTRNRCKDILKSCWRKSVDLVEEGMDETADSVSTDPPGSDFRAEALDIIMNLPEDQREIILLHYYEGYTVNETADMLKLSESKVRSQIASVKRALSKLTRR
;
A
#
# COMPACT_ATOMS: atom_id res chain seq x y z
N MET A 1 -6.85 27.56 -32.86
CA MET A 1 -5.94 27.03 -31.79
C MET A 1 -5.22 25.85 -32.37
N GLU A 2 -4.04 26.06 -32.91
CA GLU A 2 -3.23 24.96 -33.49
C GLU A 2 -2.63 24.14 -32.38
N SER A 3 -3.06 22.88 -32.29
CA SER A 3 -2.42 21.87 -31.45
C SER A 3 -1.01 21.65 -32.00
N ARG A 4 0.00 22.15 -31.31
CA ARG A 4 1.40 21.87 -31.63
C ARG A 4 1.68 20.39 -31.38
N ASN A 5 1.58 19.61 -32.47
CA ASN A 5 1.90 18.19 -32.48
C ASN A 5 3.44 18.05 -32.40
N ARG A 6 3.97 18.05 -31.17
CA ARG A 6 5.40 17.93 -30.92
C ARG A 6 5.81 16.48 -31.16
N ILE A 7 6.76 16.27 -32.07
CA ILE A 7 7.25 14.94 -32.43
C ILE A 7 8.38 14.58 -31.44
N LEU A 8 8.23 13.46 -30.75
CA LEU A 8 9.27 12.90 -29.88
C LEU A 8 9.97 11.74 -30.58
N TYR A 9 11.31 11.73 -30.51
CA TYR A 9 12.14 10.67 -31.09
C TYR A 9 12.65 9.76 -29.97
N VAL A 10 12.25 8.48 -29.99
CA VAL A 10 12.78 7.45 -29.10
C VAL A 10 13.68 6.51 -29.91
N SER A 11 14.93 6.38 -29.50
CA SER A 11 15.87 5.43 -30.10
C SER A 11 15.88 4.12 -29.31
N VAL A 12 15.37 3.04 -29.92
CA VAL A 12 15.36 1.70 -29.32
C VAL A 12 16.43 0.84 -30.00
N LYS A 13 17.24 0.12 -29.23
CA LYS A 13 18.17 -0.90 -29.75
C LYS A 13 17.45 -2.24 -29.84
N THR A 14 17.29 -2.76 -31.07
CA THR A 14 16.81 -4.11 -31.31
C THR A 14 17.82 -4.84 -32.19
N ASN A 15 18.28 -6.01 -31.78
CA ASN A 15 19.17 -6.92 -32.56
C ASN A 15 20.34 -6.21 -33.26
N GLY A 16 21.04 -5.32 -32.55
CA GLY A 16 22.22 -4.65 -33.10
C GLY A 16 21.94 -3.42 -33.98
N SER A 17 20.71 -3.14 -34.33
CA SER A 17 20.29 -1.97 -35.13
C SER A 17 19.59 -0.93 -34.25
N ARG A 18 19.86 0.35 -34.49
CA ARG A 18 19.12 1.46 -33.88
C ARG A 18 17.89 1.77 -34.72
N VAL A 19 16.70 1.50 -34.18
CA VAL A 19 15.43 1.89 -34.79
C VAL A 19 14.97 3.18 -34.12
N ARG A 20 14.71 4.23 -34.91
CA ARG A 20 14.05 5.45 -34.44
C ARG A 20 12.54 5.25 -34.56
N ILE A 21 11.88 5.23 -33.42
CA ILE A 21 10.41 5.23 -33.37
C ILE A 21 9.96 6.67 -33.15
N ILE A 22 9.05 7.13 -33.99
CA ILE A 22 8.50 8.48 -33.96
C ILE A 22 7.14 8.39 -33.23
N TYR A 23 7.02 9.08 -32.11
CA TYR A 23 5.76 9.22 -31.39
C TYR A 23 5.33 10.69 -31.39
N THR A 24 4.02 10.91 -31.48
CA THR A 24 3.45 12.20 -31.17
C THR A 24 3.30 12.34 -29.65
N GLU A 25 3.26 13.57 -29.12
CA GLU A 25 3.01 13.80 -27.68
C GLU A 25 1.68 13.16 -27.24
N GLU A 26 0.71 13.15 -28.11
CA GLU A 26 -0.61 12.56 -27.88
C GLU A 26 -0.54 11.01 -27.77
N GLN A 27 0.23 10.35 -28.64
CA GLN A 27 0.45 8.90 -28.57
C GLN A 27 1.23 8.51 -27.31
N THR A 28 2.22 9.30 -26.91
CA THR A 28 2.98 9.09 -25.67
C THR A 28 2.09 9.25 -24.44
N ALA A 29 1.22 10.26 -24.44
CA ALA A 29 0.26 10.50 -23.36
C ALA A 29 -0.77 9.37 -23.26
N LEU A 30 -1.27 8.84 -24.37
CA LEU A 30 -2.18 7.68 -24.40
C LEU A 30 -1.50 6.42 -23.85
N GLN A 31 -0.30 6.10 -24.32
CA GLN A 31 0.46 4.94 -23.83
C GLN A 31 0.77 5.04 -22.32
N ASN A 32 1.08 6.25 -21.84
CA ASN A 32 1.28 6.46 -20.41
C ASN A 32 -0.01 6.26 -19.60
N ARG A 33 -1.15 6.70 -20.12
CA ARG A 33 -2.46 6.48 -19.48
C ARG A 33 -2.81 4.99 -19.40
N GLU A 34 -2.60 4.24 -20.47
CA GLU A 34 -2.85 2.80 -20.51
C GLU A 34 -1.96 2.06 -19.50
N LYS A 35 -0.66 2.37 -19.48
CA LYS A 35 0.28 1.81 -18.49
C LYS A 35 -0.14 2.12 -17.04
N ILE A 36 -0.51 3.36 -16.76
CA ILE A 36 -0.96 3.76 -15.42
C ILE A 36 -2.22 3.00 -15.04
N LYS A 37 -3.17 2.84 -15.96
CA LYS A 37 -4.39 2.07 -15.74
C LYS A 37 -4.07 0.60 -15.43
N GLU A 38 -3.21 -0.04 -16.19
CA GLU A 38 -2.79 -1.42 -15.93
C GLU A 38 -2.12 -1.57 -14.56
N ILE A 39 -1.26 -0.63 -14.16
CA ILE A 39 -0.65 -0.62 -12.84
C ILE A 39 -1.73 -0.43 -11.77
N TYR A 40 -2.67 0.49 -12.00
CA TYR A 40 -3.78 0.73 -11.07
C TYR A 40 -4.59 -0.54 -10.86
N ASP A 41 -5.04 -1.18 -11.92
CA ASP A 41 -5.87 -2.39 -11.86
C ASP A 41 -5.16 -3.54 -11.12
N ARG A 42 -3.82 -3.64 -11.22
CA ARG A 42 -3.03 -4.66 -10.50
C ARG A 42 -2.77 -4.31 -9.03
N GLN A 43 -2.65 -3.03 -8.69
CA GLN A 43 -2.10 -2.61 -7.41
C GLN A 43 -3.11 -1.96 -6.46
N VAL A 44 -4.26 -1.50 -6.95
CA VAL A 44 -5.25 -0.78 -6.14
C VAL A 44 -5.69 -1.55 -4.90
N ASP A 45 -6.01 -2.84 -5.04
CA ASP A 45 -6.41 -3.69 -3.93
C ASP A 45 -5.30 -3.89 -2.89
N ARG A 46 -4.04 -3.98 -3.35
CA ARG A 46 -2.88 -4.09 -2.47
C ARG A 46 -2.68 -2.82 -1.66
N VAL A 47 -2.71 -1.67 -2.33
CA VAL A 47 -2.58 -0.37 -1.68
C VAL A 47 -3.70 -0.16 -0.66
N TYR A 48 -4.94 -0.45 -1.04
CA TYR A 48 -6.10 -0.33 -0.16
C TYR A 48 -5.98 -1.23 1.08
N ARG A 49 -5.67 -2.53 0.91
CA ARG A 49 -5.47 -3.45 2.04
C ARG A 49 -4.33 -3.00 2.94
N THR A 50 -3.21 -2.54 2.35
CA THR A 50 -2.08 -2.01 3.11
C THR A 50 -2.51 -0.79 3.93
N ALA A 51 -3.24 0.14 3.32
CA ALA A 51 -3.75 1.32 4.00
C ALA A 51 -4.71 0.96 5.15
N MET A 52 -5.64 0.01 4.92
CA MET A 52 -6.58 -0.47 5.94
C MET A 52 -5.89 -1.04 7.19
N VAL A 53 -4.72 -1.70 7.02
CA VAL A 53 -3.93 -2.21 8.16
C VAL A 53 -3.52 -1.10 9.12
N PHE A 54 -3.29 0.12 8.61
CA PHE A 54 -2.87 1.27 9.42
C PHE A 54 -4.04 2.16 9.83
N MET A 55 -4.88 2.54 8.88
CA MET A 55 -5.92 3.57 9.06
C MET A 55 -7.17 3.03 9.76
N LYS A 56 -7.49 1.75 9.59
CA LYS A 56 -8.66 1.07 10.16
C LYS A 56 -10.02 1.62 9.72
N ASN A 57 -10.06 2.54 8.79
CA ASN A 57 -11.30 3.04 8.20
C ASN A 57 -11.16 3.16 6.68
N SER A 58 -12.27 3.04 5.96
CA SER A 58 -12.30 3.00 4.50
C SER A 58 -11.97 4.34 3.87
N GLN A 59 -12.45 5.43 4.44
CA GLN A 59 -12.29 6.76 3.87
C GLN A 59 -10.81 7.19 3.84
N ASP A 60 -10.12 7.07 4.98
CA ASP A 60 -8.67 7.36 5.03
C ASP A 60 -7.88 6.41 4.15
N ALA A 61 -8.30 5.13 4.03
CA ALA A 61 -7.64 4.18 3.16
C ALA A 61 -7.78 4.57 1.68
N GLU A 62 -8.94 5.07 1.24
CA GLU A 62 -9.18 5.57 -0.10
C GLU A 62 -8.35 6.83 -0.40
N ASP A 63 -8.23 7.74 0.55
CA ASP A 63 -7.38 8.93 0.42
C ASP A 63 -5.90 8.56 0.27
N ILE A 64 -5.45 7.52 0.99
CA ILE A 64 -4.11 6.96 0.84
C ILE A 64 -3.94 6.36 -0.57
N VAL A 65 -4.91 5.61 -1.08
CA VAL A 65 -4.88 5.07 -2.45
C VAL A 65 -4.67 6.19 -3.45
N GLN A 66 -5.49 7.23 -3.40
CA GLN A 66 -5.37 8.38 -4.29
C GLN A 66 -3.97 9.02 -4.19
N SER A 67 -3.50 9.28 -2.98
CA SER A 67 -2.21 9.91 -2.72
C SER A 67 -1.02 9.11 -3.27
N VAL A 68 -1.05 7.77 -3.15
CA VAL A 68 0.00 6.88 -3.63
C VAL A 68 0.04 6.87 -5.17
N PHE A 69 -1.12 6.78 -5.83
CA PHE A 69 -1.19 6.81 -7.29
C PHE A 69 -0.86 8.19 -7.87
N LEU A 70 -1.23 9.27 -7.20
CA LEU A 70 -0.76 10.60 -7.57
C LEU A 70 0.76 10.70 -7.50
N THR A 71 1.37 10.17 -6.45
CA THR A 71 2.85 10.13 -6.32
C THR A 71 3.51 9.35 -7.46
N LEU A 72 2.92 8.23 -7.89
CA LEU A 72 3.39 7.46 -9.05
C LEU A 72 3.41 8.32 -10.31
N ILE A 73 2.29 9.01 -10.57
CA ILE A 73 2.09 9.83 -11.78
C ILE A 73 3.02 11.05 -11.77
N GLU A 74 3.04 11.80 -10.68
CA GLU A 74 3.82 13.05 -10.54
C GLU A 74 5.33 12.81 -10.67
N LYS A 75 5.82 11.71 -10.10
CA LYS A 75 7.24 11.35 -10.17
C LYS A 75 7.63 10.57 -11.42
N GLY A 76 6.65 10.17 -12.24
CA GLY A 76 6.91 9.39 -13.47
C GLY A 76 7.64 8.09 -13.21
N ILE A 77 7.31 7.40 -12.10
CA ILE A 77 8.04 6.20 -11.66
C ILE A 77 7.81 5.07 -12.65
N GLN A 78 8.90 4.39 -13.00
CA GLN A 78 8.88 3.19 -13.84
C GLN A 78 9.47 2.02 -13.05
N PHE A 79 8.97 0.83 -13.32
CA PHE A 79 9.39 -0.38 -12.64
C PHE A 79 10.06 -1.33 -13.62
N ASP A 80 11.19 -1.90 -13.21
CA ASP A 80 11.95 -2.85 -14.02
C ASP A 80 11.40 -4.28 -13.88
N THR A 81 10.82 -4.61 -12.72
CA THR A 81 10.25 -5.92 -12.43
C THR A 81 8.93 -5.81 -11.65
N PRO A 82 8.05 -6.82 -11.73
CA PRO A 82 6.84 -6.88 -10.92
C PRO A 82 7.11 -6.85 -9.41
N GLU A 83 8.22 -7.43 -8.96
CA GLU A 83 8.65 -7.45 -7.56
C GLU A 83 9.03 -6.05 -7.10
N HIS A 84 9.75 -5.29 -7.93
CA HIS A 84 10.08 -3.89 -7.65
C HIS A 84 8.81 -3.04 -7.57
N GLU A 85 7.89 -3.20 -8.53
CA GLU A 85 6.58 -2.53 -8.52
C GLU A 85 5.84 -2.84 -7.21
N LYS A 86 5.69 -4.11 -6.86
CA LYS A 86 5.03 -4.58 -5.64
C LYS A 86 5.63 -3.96 -4.38
N ALA A 87 6.94 -4.06 -4.23
CA ALA A 87 7.64 -3.54 -3.06
C ALA A 87 7.49 -2.02 -2.93
N TRP A 88 7.57 -1.29 -4.04
CA TRP A 88 7.41 0.16 -4.06
C TRP A 88 6.02 0.58 -3.55
N PHE A 89 4.96 -0.06 -4.04
CA PHE A 89 3.59 0.25 -3.59
C PHE A 89 3.40 -0.01 -2.10
N ILE A 90 3.89 -1.14 -1.59
CA ILE A 90 3.79 -1.47 -0.15
C ILE A 90 4.54 -0.44 0.69
N VAL A 91 5.80 -0.16 0.35
CA VAL A 91 6.65 0.77 1.12
C VAL A 91 6.10 2.20 1.06
N THR A 92 5.65 2.66 -0.11
CA THR A 92 5.10 4.01 -0.28
C THR A 92 3.81 4.17 0.51
N THR A 93 2.89 3.19 0.42
CA THR A 93 1.64 3.19 1.19
C THR A 93 1.90 3.22 2.69
N ARG A 94 2.76 2.31 3.17
CA ARG A 94 3.18 2.25 4.57
C ARG A 94 3.73 3.59 5.09
N ASN A 95 4.66 4.18 4.34
CA ASN A 95 5.26 5.44 4.73
C ASN A 95 4.21 6.56 4.79
N ARG A 96 3.30 6.61 3.80
CA ARG A 96 2.23 7.60 3.76
C ARG A 96 1.30 7.48 4.96
N CYS A 97 0.89 6.25 5.31
CA CYS A 97 0.08 6.01 6.51
C CYS A 97 0.81 6.48 7.77
N LYS A 98 2.08 6.12 7.94
CA LYS A 98 2.87 6.53 9.12
C LYS A 98 3.05 8.05 9.22
N ASP A 99 3.18 8.75 8.10
CA ASP A 99 3.28 10.21 8.10
C ASP A 99 1.98 10.87 8.56
N ILE A 100 0.82 10.34 8.12
CA ILE A 100 -0.50 10.83 8.55
C ILE A 100 -0.69 10.55 10.04
N LEU A 101 -0.45 9.34 10.52
CA LEU A 101 -0.59 8.99 11.94
C LEU A 101 0.29 9.86 12.83
N LYS A 102 1.54 10.12 12.42
CA LYS A 102 2.43 11.06 13.15
C LYS A 102 1.90 12.49 13.15
N SER A 103 1.29 12.94 12.05
CA SER A 103 0.70 14.27 11.96
C SER A 103 -0.53 14.40 12.85
N CYS A 104 -1.40 13.40 12.87
CA CYS A 104 -2.57 13.35 13.76
C CYS A 104 -2.13 13.33 15.23
N TRP A 105 -1.13 12.51 15.58
CA TRP A 105 -0.58 12.47 16.94
C TRP A 105 -0.06 13.83 17.40
N ARG A 106 0.70 14.55 16.55
CA ARG A 106 1.19 15.90 16.92
C ARG A 106 0.04 16.87 17.17
N LYS A 107 -0.98 16.85 16.29
CA LYS A 107 -2.16 17.70 16.46
C LYS A 107 -2.95 17.37 17.72
N SER A 108 -3.12 16.08 18.08
CA SER A 108 -3.80 15.70 19.30
C SER A 108 -2.99 16.05 20.56
N VAL A 109 -1.66 16.01 20.52
CA VAL A 109 -0.83 16.48 21.65
C VAL A 109 -0.98 17.99 21.84
N ASP A 110 -0.98 18.76 20.76
CA ASP A 110 -1.21 20.22 20.80
C ASP A 110 -2.64 20.56 21.27
N LEU A 111 -3.65 19.70 20.99
CA LEU A 111 -5.05 19.89 21.39
C LEU A 111 -5.35 19.40 22.82
N VAL A 112 -4.56 18.50 23.38
CA VAL A 112 -4.72 18.03 24.78
C VAL A 112 -4.43 19.17 25.77
N GLU A 113 -3.68 20.19 25.38
CA GLU A 113 -3.57 21.43 26.18
C GLU A 113 -4.86 22.27 26.16
N GLU A 114 -5.82 22.01 25.24
CA GLU A 114 -7.11 22.72 25.11
C GLU A 114 -8.36 21.88 25.44
N GLY A 115 -8.23 20.66 25.93
CA GLY A 115 -9.33 19.91 26.57
C GLY A 115 -10.47 19.48 25.65
N MET A 116 -10.21 18.87 24.49
CA MET A 116 -11.23 18.22 23.67
C MET A 116 -11.03 16.71 23.59
N ASP A 117 -12.04 15.99 24.04
CA ASP A 117 -12.19 14.52 24.07
C ASP A 117 -12.51 14.00 22.66
N GLU A 118 -11.63 13.22 22.03
CA GLU A 118 -11.88 12.63 20.74
C GLU A 118 -12.47 11.22 20.88
N THR A 119 -13.76 11.09 20.59
CA THR A 119 -14.42 9.81 20.32
C THR A 119 -14.12 9.36 18.90
N ALA A 120 -13.27 8.35 18.74
CA ALA A 120 -13.06 7.68 17.47
C ALA A 120 -14.24 6.77 17.14
N ASP A 121 -15.14 7.25 16.27
CA ASP A 121 -16.21 6.43 15.70
C ASP A 121 -15.63 5.43 14.70
N SER A 122 -15.51 4.19 15.11
CA SER A 122 -15.20 3.07 14.23
C SER A 122 -16.49 2.56 13.58
N VAL A 123 -16.78 3.01 12.37
CA VAL A 123 -17.86 2.43 11.56
C VAL A 123 -17.31 1.21 10.83
N SER A 124 -17.69 0.03 11.30
CA SER A 124 -17.48 -1.24 10.62
C SER A 124 -18.62 -1.45 9.62
N THR A 125 -18.30 -1.41 8.33
CA THR A 125 -19.17 -1.92 7.27
C THR A 125 -18.70 -3.33 6.91
N ASP A 126 -19.43 -4.33 7.44
CA ASP A 126 -19.20 -5.75 7.16
C ASP A 126 -19.64 -6.14 5.74
N PRO A 127 -18.80 -6.88 4.97
CA PRO A 127 -19.31 -7.72 3.90
C PRO A 127 -19.80 -9.05 4.47
N PRO A 128 -20.91 -9.63 3.97
CA PRO A 128 -21.49 -10.84 4.51
C PRO A 128 -20.63 -12.07 4.16
N GLY A 129 -20.04 -12.69 5.17
CA GLY A 129 -19.29 -13.94 5.00
C GLY A 129 -18.73 -14.48 6.30
N SER A 130 -19.40 -15.52 6.82
CA SER A 130 -19.11 -16.40 7.98
C SER A 130 -18.52 -15.74 9.24
N ASP A 131 -19.14 -15.98 10.38
CA ASP A 131 -18.72 -15.53 11.74
C ASP A 131 -17.21 -15.69 11.99
N PHE A 132 -16.62 -16.81 11.55
CA PHE A 132 -15.18 -17.06 11.71
C PHE A 132 -14.27 -16.04 10.99
N ARG A 133 -14.66 -15.59 9.81
CA ARG A 133 -13.88 -14.65 9.02
C ARG A 133 -13.94 -13.24 9.60
N ALA A 134 -15.10 -12.84 10.08
CA ALA A 134 -15.31 -11.59 10.79
C ALA A 134 -14.54 -11.56 12.12
N GLU A 135 -14.63 -12.64 12.93
CA GLU A 135 -13.88 -12.77 14.19
C GLU A 135 -12.35 -12.77 13.97
N ALA A 136 -11.87 -13.44 12.92
CA ALA A 136 -10.43 -13.44 12.57
C ALA A 136 -9.96 -12.04 12.15
N LEU A 137 -10.77 -11.33 11.37
CA LEU A 137 -10.48 -9.96 10.95
C LEU A 137 -10.45 -9.02 12.15
N ASP A 138 -11.43 -9.13 13.05
CA ASP A 138 -11.50 -8.33 14.27
C ASP A 138 -10.26 -8.54 15.15
N ILE A 139 -9.83 -9.79 15.34
CA ILE A 139 -8.57 -10.07 16.06
C ILE A 139 -7.40 -9.39 15.39
N ILE A 140 -7.27 -9.51 14.05
CA ILE A 140 -6.16 -8.91 13.31
C ILE A 140 -6.18 -7.38 13.45
N MET A 141 -7.35 -6.75 13.34
CA MET A 141 -7.49 -5.30 13.43
C MET A 141 -7.23 -4.78 14.86
N ASN A 142 -7.40 -5.61 15.87
CA ASN A 142 -7.09 -5.28 17.27
C ASN A 142 -5.64 -5.57 17.67
N LEU A 143 -4.82 -6.19 16.78
CA LEU A 143 -3.38 -6.36 17.04
C LEU A 143 -2.64 -5.02 17.05
N PRO A 144 -1.51 -4.92 17.77
CA PRO A 144 -0.57 -3.82 17.62
C PRO A 144 -0.15 -3.63 16.15
N GLU A 145 0.13 -2.39 15.76
CA GLU A 145 0.48 -2.02 14.37
C GLU A 145 1.61 -2.90 13.81
N ASP A 146 2.70 -3.07 14.55
CA ASP A 146 3.84 -3.90 14.14
C ASP A 146 3.42 -5.35 13.81
N GLN A 147 2.48 -5.93 14.58
CA GLN A 147 2.00 -7.29 14.34
C GLN A 147 1.12 -7.36 13.09
N ARG A 148 0.23 -6.36 12.89
CA ARG A 148 -0.60 -6.29 11.68
C ARG A 148 0.26 -6.17 10.42
N GLU A 149 1.31 -5.34 10.48
CA GLU A 149 2.24 -5.12 9.38
C GLU A 149 3.00 -6.42 9.02
N ILE A 150 3.48 -7.16 10.02
CA ILE A 150 4.14 -8.47 9.82
C ILE A 150 3.17 -9.47 9.18
N ILE A 151 1.91 -9.52 9.63
CA ILE A 151 0.89 -10.41 9.06
C ILE A 151 0.60 -10.05 7.61
N LEU A 152 0.43 -8.78 7.30
CA LEU A 152 0.25 -8.32 5.93
C LEU A 152 1.40 -8.78 5.03
N LEU A 153 2.64 -8.49 5.39
CA LEU A 153 3.80 -8.81 4.57
C LEU A 153 4.02 -10.32 4.42
N HIS A 154 3.97 -11.07 5.53
CA HIS A 154 4.31 -12.48 5.51
C HIS A 154 3.19 -13.37 4.97
N TYR A 155 1.94 -13.20 5.43
CA TYR A 155 0.84 -14.08 5.04
C TYR A 155 0.08 -13.61 3.81
N TYR A 156 -0.08 -12.32 3.63
CA TYR A 156 -0.86 -11.78 2.52
C TYR A 156 -0.01 -11.53 1.29
N GLU A 157 1.15 -10.92 1.49
CA GLU A 157 2.04 -10.55 0.39
C GLU A 157 3.09 -11.62 0.09
N GLY A 158 3.21 -12.65 0.94
CA GLY A 158 4.05 -13.82 0.70
C GLY A 158 5.55 -13.59 0.88
N TYR A 159 5.96 -12.53 1.57
CA TYR A 159 7.36 -12.31 1.89
C TYR A 159 7.86 -13.32 2.93
N THR A 160 9.08 -13.76 2.77
CA THR A 160 9.78 -14.61 3.76
C THR A 160 10.00 -13.83 5.05
N VAL A 161 10.32 -14.56 6.14
CA VAL A 161 10.66 -13.91 7.42
C VAL A 161 11.84 -12.96 7.27
N ASN A 162 12.83 -13.32 6.47
CA ASN A 162 14.03 -12.52 6.22
C ASN A 162 13.66 -11.22 5.49
N GLU A 163 12.98 -11.32 4.37
CA GLU A 163 12.51 -10.16 3.60
C GLU A 163 11.61 -9.23 4.44
N THR A 164 10.69 -9.81 5.24
CA THR A 164 9.86 -9.06 6.17
C THR A 164 10.70 -8.32 7.20
N ALA A 165 11.72 -8.97 7.75
CA ALA A 165 12.63 -8.37 8.73
C ALA A 165 13.40 -7.18 8.12
N ASP A 166 13.93 -7.35 6.91
CA ASP A 166 14.64 -6.30 6.16
C ASP A 166 13.73 -5.11 5.84
N MET A 167 12.51 -5.35 5.33
CA MET A 167 11.54 -4.30 5.01
C MET A 167 11.11 -3.50 6.23
N LEU A 168 10.97 -4.15 7.40
CA LEU A 168 10.54 -3.53 8.65
C LEU A 168 11.69 -3.00 9.50
N LYS A 169 12.93 -3.29 9.12
CA LYS A 169 14.15 -3.01 9.90
C LYS A 169 14.09 -3.66 11.31
N LEU A 170 13.62 -4.89 11.36
CA LEU A 170 13.53 -5.72 12.55
C LEU A 170 14.50 -6.89 12.46
N SER A 171 14.78 -7.56 13.61
CA SER A 171 15.47 -8.84 13.59
C SER A 171 14.52 -9.96 13.16
N GLU A 172 15.04 -10.98 12.46
CA GLU A 172 14.26 -12.19 12.12
C GLU A 172 13.65 -12.86 13.35
N SER A 173 14.38 -12.89 14.46
CA SER A 173 13.90 -13.44 15.72
C SER A 173 12.65 -12.72 16.22
N LYS A 174 12.62 -11.37 16.11
CA LYS A 174 11.44 -10.58 16.47
C LYS A 174 10.27 -10.90 15.53
N VAL A 175 10.49 -10.98 14.22
CA VAL A 175 9.45 -11.33 13.24
C VAL A 175 8.88 -12.72 13.53
N ARG A 176 9.72 -13.74 13.75
CA ARG A 176 9.28 -15.11 14.11
C ARG A 176 8.47 -15.14 15.40
N SER A 177 8.90 -14.42 16.42
CA SER A 177 8.20 -14.30 17.71
C SER A 177 6.81 -13.66 17.53
N GLN A 178 6.70 -12.60 16.75
CA GLN A 178 5.42 -11.93 16.48
C GLN A 178 4.47 -12.84 15.69
N ILE A 179 4.94 -13.52 14.66
CA ILE A 179 4.17 -14.51 13.91
C ILE A 179 3.63 -15.60 14.85
N ALA A 180 4.47 -16.14 15.73
CA ALA A 180 4.05 -17.16 16.69
C ALA A 180 3.00 -16.62 17.69
N SER A 181 3.10 -15.36 18.10
CA SER A 181 2.11 -14.70 18.95
C SER A 181 0.76 -14.61 18.27
N VAL A 182 0.72 -14.14 17.02
CA VAL A 182 -0.53 -14.00 16.25
C VAL A 182 -1.15 -15.37 15.97
N LYS A 183 -0.34 -16.39 15.60
CA LYS A 183 -0.84 -17.77 15.44
C LYS A 183 -1.54 -18.28 16.69
N ARG A 184 -0.99 -18.00 17.87
CA ARG A 184 -1.62 -18.38 19.15
C ARG A 184 -2.91 -17.65 19.41
N ALA A 185 -3.00 -16.37 19.04
CA ALA A 185 -4.25 -15.60 19.17
C ALA A 185 -5.33 -16.17 18.26
N LEU A 186 -5.02 -16.43 16.99
CA LEU A 186 -5.97 -16.99 16.03
C LEU A 186 -6.35 -18.45 16.34
N SER A 187 -5.44 -19.26 16.89
CA SER A 187 -5.74 -20.67 17.23
C SER A 187 -6.78 -20.82 18.35
N LYS A 188 -7.06 -19.76 19.10
CA LYS A 188 -8.13 -19.76 20.10
C LYS A 188 -9.52 -19.73 19.45
N LEU A 189 -9.63 -19.21 18.23
CA LEU A 189 -10.90 -19.21 17.47
C LEU A 189 -11.27 -20.62 16.99
N THR A 190 -10.28 -21.40 16.56
CA THR A 190 -10.51 -22.75 15.99
C THR A 190 -10.82 -23.82 17.05
N ARG A 191 -10.74 -23.47 18.35
CA ARG A 191 -11.02 -24.38 19.47
C ARG A 191 -12.40 -24.15 20.12
N ARG A 192 -13.19 -23.25 19.59
CA ARG A 192 -14.59 -23.03 19.95
C ARG A 192 -15.51 -23.72 18.97
#